data_2f85bc69a3d481db2b513fc01ac8281f
#
_entry.id   2f85bc69a3d481db2b513fc01ac8281f
#
_cell.length_a   1.000
_cell.length_b   1.000
_cell.length_c   1.000
_cell.angle_alpha   90.00
_cell.angle_beta   90.00
_cell.angle_gamma   90.00
#
_symmetry.space_group_name_H-M   'P 1'
#
loop_
_entity.id
_entity.type
_entity.pdbx_description
1 polymer ?
#
loop_
_entity_poly.entity_id
_entity_poly.type
_entity_poly.pdbx_seq_one_letter_code
_entity_poly.pdbx_strand_id
1 'polypeptide(L)'
;TDVARHVQLVASSGRQQEICALKIWRERMAVDLPSLYLELTVLRALEGERFGQLADNVLVLLRYLSGRFEQAVVKDPANPENILSNDLSADQKKAIASAARNVLYDENWKKIIW
;
A
#
# COMPACT_ATOMS: atom_id res chain seq x y z
N THR A 1 -3.34 -13.51 15.51
CA THR A 1 -2.91 -12.15 15.16
C THR A 1 -3.47 -11.14 16.15
N ASP A 2 -2.66 -10.25 16.67
CA ASP A 2 -3.08 -9.23 17.63
C ASP A 2 -3.68 -8.04 16.87
N VAL A 3 -5.00 -8.04 16.72
CA VAL A 3 -5.74 -7.00 15.98
C VAL A 3 -5.60 -5.63 16.68
N ALA A 4 -5.65 -5.60 18.02
CA ALA A 4 -5.51 -4.34 18.76
C ALA A 4 -4.15 -3.68 18.52
N ARG A 5 -3.09 -4.47 18.44
CA ARG A 5 -1.74 -3.98 18.15
C ARG A 5 -1.63 -3.43 16.72
N HIS A 6 -2.27 -4.11 15.76
CA HIS A 6 -2.29 -3.63 14.36
C HIS A 6 -3.04 -2.32 14.24
N VAL A 7 -4.21 -2.20 14.87
CA VAL A 7 -4.99 -0.96 14.88
C VAL A 7 -4.19 0.18 15.50
N GLN A 8 -3.51 -0.08 16.61
CA GLN A 8 -2.70 0.92 17.28
C GLN A 8 -1.53 1.39 16.41
N LEU A 9 -0.84 0.45 15.75
CA LEU A 9 0.27 0.78 14.83
C LEU A 9 -0.19 1.69 13.71
N VAL A 10 -1.30 1.36 13.05
CA VAL A 10 -1.86 2.15 11.95
C VAL A 10 -2.37 3.49 12.46
N ALA A 11 -3.10 3.52 13.58
CA ALA A 11 -3.66 4.76 14.15
C ALA A 11 -2.56 5.74 14.57
N SER A 12 -1.44 5.24 15.10
CA SER A 12 -0.33 6.09 15.54
C SER A 12 0.59 6.54 14.41
N SER A 13 0.43 5.99 13.20
CA SER A 13 1.32 6.27 12.07
C SER A 13 1.11 7.66 11.47
N GLY A 14 -0.08 8.24 11.59
CA GLY A 14 -0.44 9.49 10.92
C GLY A 14 -0.66 9.37 9.42
N ARG A 15 -0.82 8.15 8.91
CA ARG A 15 -0.95 7.86 7.47
C ARG A 15 -2.37 7.44 7.05
N GLN A 16 -3.38 7.74 7.85
CA GLN A 16 -4.76 7.33 7.58
C GLN A 16 -5.27 7.83 6.23
N GLN A 17 -4.91 9.05 5.83
CA GLN A 17 -5.34 9.62 4.54
C GLN A 17 -4.73 8.86 3.37
N GLU A 18 -3.45 8.54 3.43
CA GLU A 18 -2.75 7.78 2.41
C GLU A 18 -3.28 6.34 2.34
N ILE A 19 -3.55 5.74 3.48
CA ILE A 19 -4.15 4.40 3.55
C ILE A 19 -5.53 4.41 2.90
N CYS A 20 -6.38 5.40 3.21
CA CYS A 20 -7.70 5.53 2.60
C CYS A 20 -7.61 5.72 1.09
N ALA A 21 -6.69 6.56 0.62
CA ALA A 21 -6.47 6.78 -0.81
C ALA A 21 -6.09 5.48 -1.52
N LEU A 22 -5.19 4.69 -0.92
CA LEU A 22 -4.77 3.43 -1.51
C LEU A 22 -5.89 2.38 -1.50
N LYS A 23 -6.74 2.38 -0.47
CA LYS A 23 -7.92 1.50 -0.43
C LYS A 23 -8.92 1.85 -1.53
N ILE A 24 -9.11 3.14 -1.82
CA ILE A 24 -9.95 3.59 -2.93
C ILE A 24 -9.37 3.11 -4.26
N TRP A 25 -8.07 3.28 -4.45
CA TRP A 25 -7.36 2.80 -5.63
C TRP A 25 -7.53 1.29 -5.80
N ARG A 26 -7.37 0.52 -4.72
CA ARG A 26 -7.55 -0.93 -4.73
C ARG A 26 -8.93 -1.33 -5.23
N GLU A 27 -9.98 -0.65 -4.73
CA GLU A 27 -11.36 -0.94 -5.14
C GLU A 27 -11.60 -0.58 -6.60
N ARG A 28 -11.08 0.56 -7.05
CA ARG A 28 -11.25 1.00 -8.43
C ARG A 28 -10.52 0.13 -9.44
N MET A 29 -9.34 -0.35 -9.06
CA MET A 29 -8.54 -1.21 -9.94
C MET A 29 -8.93 -2.69 -9.82
N ALA A 30 -9.77 -3.04 -8.86
CA ALA A 30 -10.21 -4.40 -8.58
C ALA A 30 -9.02 -5.35 -8.36
N VAL A 31 -7.97 -4.87 -7.71
CA VAL A 31 -6.80 -5.70 -7.38
C VAL A 31 -6.98 -6.39 -6.03
N ASP A 32 -6.41 -7.57 -5.90
CA ASP A 32 -6.48 -8.38 -4.69
C ASP A 32 -5.30 -8.04 -3.78
N LEU A 33 -5.56 -7.21 -2.78
CA LEU A 33 -4.54 -6.78 -1.81
C LEU A 33 -5.18 -6.74 -0.42
N PRO A 34 -4.85 -7.70 0.47
CA PRO A 34 -5.41 -7.73 1.82
C PRO A 34 -5.16 -6.43 2.60
N SER A 35 -6.13 -6.03 3.42
CA SER A 35 -6.10 -4.73 4.09
C SER A 35 -4.87 -4.53 4.98
N LEU A 36 -4.52 -5.52 5.80
CA LEU A 36 -3.34 -5.39 6.66
C LEU A 36 -2.06 -5.26 5.83
N TYR A 37 -1.94 -6.05 4.77
CA TYR A 37 -0.79 -5.99 3.87
C TYR A 37 -0.69 -4.60 3.21
N LEU A 38 -1.82 -4.07 2.74
CA LEU A 38 -1.91 -2.72 2.17
C LEU A 38 -1.46 -1.66 3.17
N GLU A 39 -1.99 -1.71 4.39
CA GLU A 39 -1.68 -0.74 5.45
C GLU A 39 -0.18 -0.73 5.79
N LEU A 40 0.41 -1.91 5.96
CA LEU A 40 1.85 -2.03 6.25
C LEU A 40 2.72 -1.60 5.07
N THR A 41 2.25 -1.83 3.84
CA THR A 41 2.93 -1.36 2.64
C THR A 41 2.97 0.17 2.60
N VAL A 42 1.87 0.83 2.96
CA VAL A 42 1.81 2.30 3.04
C VAL A 42 2.82 2.82 4.06
N LEU A 43 2.86 2.24 5.25
CA LEU A 43 3.78 2.67 6.30
C LEU A 43 5.23 2.52 5.85
N ARG A 44 5.56 1.43 5.19
CA ARG A 44 6.90 1.15 4.71
C ARG A 44 7.32 2.07 3.55
N ALA A 45 6.42 2.25 2.60
CA ALA A 45 6.70 3.08 1.41
C ALA A 45 6.87 4.55 1.77
N LEU A 46 6.15 5.03 2.78
CA LEU A 46 6.17 6.43 3.19
C LEU A 46 7.10 6.70 4.38
N GLU A 47 7.90 5.75 4.78
CA GLU A 47 8.86 5.94 5.87
C GLU A 47 9.80 7.09 5.52
N GLY A 48 9.83 8.11 6.40
CA GLY A 48 10.63 9.31 6.15
C GLY A 48 9.97 10.38 5.31
N GLU A 49 8.80 10.13 4.74
CA GLU A 49 8.08 11.12 3.94
C GLU A 49 7.30 12.11 4.82
N ARG A 50 7.09 13.31 4.30
CA ARG A 50 6.40 14.38 5.04
C ARG A 50 4.90 14.09 5.19
N PHE A 51 4.35 14.53 6.32
CA PHE A 51 2.91 14.50 6.54
C PHE A 51 2.24 15.69 5.86
N GLY A 52 0.97 15.53 5.50
CA GLY A 52 0.19 16.62 4.91
C GLY A 52 0.41 16.83 3.41
N GLN A 53 1.23 16.01 2.77
CA GLN A 53 1.50 16.07 1.32
C GLN A 53 0.81 14.88 0.63
N LEU A 54 -0.52 14.83 0.74
CA LEU A 54 -1.27 13.65 0.32
C LEU A 54 -1.06 13.26 -1.15
N ALA A 55 -1.16 14.22 -2.07
CA ALA A 55 -0.99 13.93 -3.49
C ALA A 55 0.43 13.42 -3.82
N ASP A 56 1.44 14.05 -3.25
CA ASP A 56 2.83 13.64 -3.43
C ASP A 56 3.09 12.26 -2.82
N ASN A 57 2.54 12.00 -1.65
CA ASN A 57 2.70 10.73 -0.96
C ASN A 57 1.99 9.59 -1.69
N VAL A 58 0.82 9.84 -2.27
CA VAL A 58 0.15 8.84 -3.12
C VAL A 58 1.00 8.51 -4.35
N LEU A 59 1.63 9.51 -4.95
CA LEU A 59 2.55 9.28 -6.07
C LEU A 59 3.73 8.40 -5.64
N VAL A 60 4.31 8.64 -4.47
CA VAL A 60 5.37 7.80 -3.89
C VAL A 60 4.88 6.36 -3.71
N LEU A 61 3.66 6.18 -3.19
CA LEU A 61 3.04 4.86 -3.03
C LEU A 61 2.92 4.12 -4.35
N LEU A 62 2.41 4.79 -5.38
CA LEU A 62 2.25 4.19 -6.70
C LEU A 62 3.59 3.79 -7.31
N ARG A 63 4.62 4.62 -7.14
CA ARG A 63 5.97 4.30 -7.59
C ARG A 63 6.53 3.09 -6.85
N TYR A 64 6.30 3.00 -5.54
CA TYR A 64 6.71 1.86 -4.74
C TYR A 64 6.03 0.57 -5.24
N LEU A 65 4.72 0.62 -5.45
CA LEU A 65 3.95 -0.52 -5.94
C LEU A 65 4.43 -0.97 -7.32
N SER A 66 4.81 -0.03 -8.19
CA SER A 66 5.24 -0.36 -9.55
C SER A 66 6.64 -0.95 -9.63
N GLY A 67 7.51 -0.65 -8.66
CA GLY A 67 8.93 -1.01 -8.74
C GLY A 67 9.46 -1.90 -7.64
N ARG A 68 8.93 -1.81 -6.41
CA ARG A 68 9.50 -2.51 -5.25
C ARG A 68 8.56 -3.51 -4.60
N PHE A 69 7.28 -3.37 -4.80
CA PHE A 69 6.25 -4.16 -4.12
C PHE A 69 6.41 -5.67 -4.36
N GLU A 70 6.70 -6.08 -5.58
CA GLU A 70 6.80 -7.49 -5.94
C GLU A 70 7.87 -8.25 -5.16
N GLN A 71 8.95 -7.56 -4.81
CA GLN A 71 10.12 -8.15 -4.15
C GLN A 71 10.16 -7.87 -2.66
N ALA A 72 9.30 -6.98 -2.15
CA ALA A 72 9.31 -6.59 -0.76
C ALA A 72 8.79 -7.71 0.13
N VAL A 73 9.49 -7.97 1.22
CA VAL A 73 9.06 -8.91 2.26
C VAL A 73 8.37 -8.10 3.36
N VAL A 74 7.09 -8.41 3.60
CA VAL A 74 6.29 -7.75 4.63
C VAL A 74 5.93 -8.78 5.69
N LYS A 75 6.36 -8.54 6.92
CA LYS A 75 6.10 -9.41 8.07
C LYS A 75 5.03 -8.81 8.95
N ASP A 76 4.24 -9.68 9.60
CA ASP A 76 3.28 -9.27 10.60
C ASP A 76 4.02 -8.68 11.82
N PRO A 77 3.79 -7.40 12.19
CA PRO A 77 4.50 -6.79 13.32
C PRO A 77 4.18 -7.43 14.66
N ALA A 78 3.02 -8.09 14.79
CA ALA A 78 2.64 -8.82 16.01
C ALA A 78 3.18 -10.24 16.04
N ASN A 79 3.50 -10.81 14.86
CA ASN A 79 4.05 -12.17 14.74
C ASN A 79 5.02 -12.20 13.55
N PRO A 80 6.32 -11.90 13.74
CA PRO A 80 7.30 -11.81 12.65
C PRO A 80 7.50 -13.11 11.87
N GLU A 81 7.08 -14.25 12.40
CA GLU A 81 7.14 -15.53 11.69
C GLU A 81 6.08 -15.61 10.59
N ASN A 82 5.03 -14.81 10.69
CA ASN A 82 3.98 -14.74 9.68
C ASN A 82 4.36 -13.72 8.62
N ILE A 83 4.72 -14.20 7.44
CA ILE A 83 5.15 -13.34 6.32
C ILE A 83 3.91 -13.02 5.48
N LEU A 84 3.36 -11.80 5.66
CA LEU A 84 2.15 -11.34 4.96
C LEU A 84 2.34 -11.29 3.44
N SER A 85 3.53 -10.97 2.97
CA SER A 85 3.81 -10.91 1.54
C SER A 85 3.67 -12.26 0.84
N ASN A 86 3.65 -13.38 1.59
CA ASN A 86 3.38 -14.70 1.04
C ASN A 86 1.89 -14.96 0.79
N ASP A 87 1.00 -14.08 1.24
CA ASP A 87 -0.45 -14.19 1.01
C ASP A 87 -0.83 -13.95 -0.46
N LEU A 88 0.06 -13.34 -1.22
CA LEU A 88 -0.15 -13.10 -2.66
C LEU A 88 0.83 -13.92 -3.48
N SER A 89 0.34 -14.46 -4.61
CA SER A 89 1.20 -15.12 -5.58
C SER A 89 2.03 -14.09 -6.36
N ALA A 90 3.05 -14.56 -7.07
CA ALA A 90 3.85 -13.71 -7.94
C ALA A 90 2.99 -13.03 -9.01
N ASP A 91 2.00 -13.73 -9.57
CA ASP A 91 1.10 -13.18 -10.58
C ASP A 91 0.20 -12.09 -10.00
N GLN A 92 -0.31 -12.28 -8.78
CA GLN A 92 -1.10 -11.26 -8.09
C GLN A 92 -0.27 -10.00 -7.81
N LYS A 93 0.97 -10.15 -7.38
CA LYS A 93 1.89 -9.03 -7.16
C LYS A 93 2.20 -8.29 -8.46
N LYS A 94 2.40 -9.00 -9.56
CA LYS A 94 2.60 -8.41 -10.88
C LYS A 94 1.38 -7.62 -11.35
N ALA A 95 0.19 -8.12 -11.09
CA ALA A 95 -1.05 -7.43 -11.43
C ALA A 95 -1.15 -6.10 -10.69
N ILE A 96 -0.81 -6.08 -9.41
CA ILE A 96 -0.79 -4.86 -8.60
C ILE A 96 0.25 -3.88 -9.13
N ALA A 97 1.45 -4.33 -9.42
CA ALA A 97 2.53 -3.50 -9.94
C ALA A 97 2.16 -2.91 -11.31
N SER A 98 1.56 -3.70 -12.18
CA SER A 98 1.10 -3.26 -13.51
C SER A 98 0.00 -2.21 -13.40
N ALA A 99 -0.98 -2.42 -12.51
CA ALA A 99 -2.05 -1.46 -12.27
C ALA A 99 -1.49 -0.13 -11.78
N ALA A 100 -0.54 -0.14 -10.84
CA ALA A 100 0.11 1.06 -10.33
C ALA A 100 0.90 1.78 -11.44
N ARG A 101 1.61 1.02 -12.26
CA ARG A 101 2.39 1.58 -13.38
C ARG A 101 1.49 2.27 -14.40
N ASN A 102 0.34 1.67 -14.72
CA ASN A 102 -0.62 2.24 -15.64
C ASN A 102 -1.18 3.56 -15.13
N VAL A 103 -1.47 3.65 -13.84
CA VAL A 103 -1.95 4.88 -13.20
C VAL A 103 -0.87 5.97 -13.24
N LEU A 104 0.39 5.61 -13.03
CA LEU A 104 1.52 6.57 -13.07
C LEU A 104 1.69 7.20 -14.45
N TYR A 105 1.39 6.45 -15.53
CA TYR A 105 1.48 6.97 -16.89
C TYR A 105 0.22 7.72 -17.33
N ASP A 106 -0.84 7.72 -16.52
CA ASP A 106 -2.08 8.44 -16.80
C ASP A 106 -2.00 9.82 -16.15
N GLU A 107 -2.10 10.88 -16.95
CA GLU A 107 -2.09 12.26 -16.44
C GLU A 107 -3.30 12.55 -15.55
N ASN A 108 -4.34 11.73 -15.63
CA ASN A 108 -5.58 11.87 -14.85
C ASN A 108 -5.62 10.97 -13.61
N TRP A 109 -4.48 10.48 -13.14
CA TRP A 109 -4.45 9.56 -12.00
C TRP A 109 -5.16 10.11 -10.76
N LYS A 110 -5.15 11.42 -10.57
CA LYS A 110 -5.86 12.08 -9.45
C LYS A 110 -7.37 11.85 -9.54
N LYS A 111 -7.94 11.78 -10.75
CA LYS A 111 -9.37 11.52 -10.95
C LYS A 111 -9.73 10.06 -10.64
N ILE A 112 -8.77 9.16 -10.71
CA ILE A 112 -8.99 7.75 -10.40
C ILE A 112 -9.05 7.55 -8.88
N ILE A 113 -8.30 8.34 -8.13
CA ILE A 113 -8.17 8.22 -6.68
C ILE A 113 -9.12 9.16 -5.93
N TRP A 114 -9.32 10.37 -6.45
CA TRP A 114 -10.16 11.39 -5.79
C TRP A 114 -11.60 11.39 -6.32
#